data_c35bb360fda084d2191a4f7ec9342e5d
#
_entry.id   c35bb360fda084d2191a4f7ec9342e5d
#
_cell.length_a   1.000
_cell.length_b   1.000
_cell.length_c   1.000
_cell.angle_alpha   90.00
_cell.angle_beta   90.00
_cell.angle_gamma   90.00
#
_symmetry.space_group_name_H-M   'P 1'
#
loop_
_entity.id
_entity.type
_entity.pdbx_description
1 polymer ?
#
loop_
_entity_poly.entity_id
_entity_poly.type
_entity_poly.pdbx_seq_one_letter_code
_entity_poly.pdbx_strand_id
1 'polypeptide(L)'
;MRELDKEEKSPRYILFIGITGIVFLLLILKLFTLQILDASTYEEKALKNRIRTNVVKAARGEIYDREGKLLAKNTTGYQLVHYDTKNLSSSEISILREIQGLTDEQIEKRLFNEKKSRAEKLRETIFNIRKISSLTGYTTDYIITRFEKQPRTGTSNKILVIEDLDKSIALKAIEKLDNDKIDIVEYNKRYYPEDSIASHVIGNVKPISNEEYEKLKDKGYLNDDLIGKKGVEKQYDKEIKGQNGTEYVEVDVHGNIIKEIKNVESIRGKNIYLSIDLELQKYMTEAFSGRSGVFIALEAKTGKIITFVSNPEINLNLLSSRIPDAQWNELV
;
A
#
# COMPACT_ATOMS: atom_id res chain seq x y z
N MET A 1 -0.87 -54.61 -70.49
CA MET A 1 -1.03 -55.15 -69.14
C MET A 1 0.21 -54.66 -68.38
N ARG A 2 0.07 -53.64 -67.56
CA ARG A 2 1.14 -53.15 -66.70
C ARG A 2 0.92 -53.79 -65.34
N GLU A 3 1.85 -54.64 -64.95
CA GLU A 3 1.90 -55.10 -63.55
C GLU A 3 2.19 -53.93 -62.65
N LEU A 4 1.31 -53.76 -61.64
CA LEU A 4 1.52 -52.82 -60.57
C LEU A 4 2.54 -53.43 -59.61
N ASP A 5 3.72 -52.92 -59.58
CA ASP A 5 4.76 -53.23 -58.60
C ASP A 5 4.17 -53.06 -57.19
N LYS A 6 4.03 -54.14 -56.47
CA LYS A 6 3.81 -54.13 -55.04
C LYS A 6 5.09 -53.74 -54.34
N GLU A 7 5.27 -52.45 -54.07
CA GLU A 7 6.30 -51.97 -53.13
C GLU A 7 6.15 -52.70 -51.80
N GLU A 8 6.98 -53.67 -51.51
CA GLU A 8 7.15 -54.21 -50.17
C GLU A 8 7.59 -53.09 -49.22
N LYS A 9 6.63 -52.60 -48.45
CA LYS A 9 6.92 -51.61 -47.39
C LYS A 9 7.91 -52.23 -46.40
N SER A 10 9.13 -51.70 -46.34
CA SER A 10 10.18 -52.26 -45.50
C SER A 10 9.73 -52.34 -44.04
N PRO A 11 10.05 -53.39 -43.28
CA PRO A 11 9.59 -53.59 -41.88
C PRO A 11 9.93 -52.39 -40.96
N ARG A 12 10.92 -51.57 -41.32
CA ARG A 12 11.26 -50.33 -40.63
C ARG A 12 10.16 -49.26 -40.71
N TYR A 13 9.45 -49.17 -41.86
CA TYR A 13 8.33 -48.24 -42.06
C TYR A 13 7.12 -48.62 -41.19
N ILE A 14 6.82 -49.93 -41.10
CA ILE A 14 5.74 -50.43 -40.29
C ILE A 14 6.01 -50.17 -38.78
N LEU A 15 7.26 -50.40 -38.36
CA LEU A 15 7.69 -50.12 -36.99
C LEU A 15 7.59 -48.63 -36.68
N PHE A 16 8.03 -47.75 -37.59
CA PHE A 16 7.95 -46.30 -37.41
C PHE A 16 6.50 -45.81 -37.31
N ILE A 17 5.59 -46.27 -38.15
CA ILE A 17 4.16 -45.98 -38.11
C ILE A 17 3.55 -46.49 -36.81
N GLY A 18 3.92 -47.67 -36.34
CA GLY A 18 3.45 -48.23 -35.07
C GLY A 18 3.84 -47.38 -33.87
N ILE A 19 5.12 -46.98 -33.80
CA ILE A 19 5.62 -46.11 -32.73
C ILE A 19 4.94 -44.73 -32.77
N THR A 20 4.80 -44.14 -33.96
CA THR A 20 4.12 -42.83 -34.10
C THR A 20 2.65 -42.93 -33.71
N GLY A 21 1.96 -44.03 -34.07
CA GLY A 21 0.59 -44.29 -33.66
C GLY A 21 0.41 -44.42 -32.13
N ILE A 22 1.34 -45.10 -31.45
CA ILE A 22 1.35 -45.23 -29.98
C ILE A 22 1.55 -43.87 -29.32
N VAL A 23 2.53 -43.07 -29.81
CA VAL A 23 2.75 -41.73 -29.27
C VAL A 23 1.51 -40.86 -29.45
N PHE A 24 0.85 -40.93 -30.61
CA PHE A 24 -0.34 -40.16 -30.92
C PHE A 24 -1.53 -40.60 -30.01
N LEU A 25 -1.67 -41.89 -29.77
CA LEU A 25 -2.66 -42.44 -28.87
C LEU A 25 -2.45 -41.92 -27.41
N LEU A 26 -1.20 -41.96 -26.95
CA LEU A 26 -0.85 -41.43 -25.62
C LEU A 26 -1.16 -39.92 -25.49
N LEU A 27 -0.88 -39.13 -26.55
CA LEU A 27 -1.26 -37.72 -26.58
C LEU A 27 -2.76 -37.49 -26.53
N ILE A 28 -3.54 -38.29 -27.29
CA ILE A 28 -5.00 -38.21 -27.27
C ILE A 28 -5.53 -38.56 -25.86
N LEU A 29 -5.02 -39.62 -25.24
CA LEU A 29 -5.41 -40.02 -23.89
C LEU A 29 -5.06 -38.93 -22.88
N LYS A 30 -3.90 -38.30 -23.01
CA LYS A 30 -3.51 -37.17 -22.14
C LYS A 30 -4.38 -35.95 -22.37
N LEU A 31 -4.73 -35.62 -23.61
CA LEU A 31 -5.67 -34.53 -23.93
C LEU A 31 -7.07 -34.83 -23.36
N PHE A 32 -7.55 -36.07 -23.49
CA PHE A 32 -8.83 -36.48 -22.90
C PHE A 32 -8.86 -36.31 -21.37
N THR A 33 -7.79 -36.74 -20.67
CA THR A 33 -7.69 -36.50 -19.22
C THR A 33 -7.71 -35.02 -18.87
N LEU A 34 -6.93 -34.18 -19.58
CA LEU A 34 -6.84 -32.74 -19.33
C LEU A 34 -8.13 -31.98 -19.65
N GLN A 35 -8.82 -32.35 -20.76
CA GLN A 35 -9.98 -31.60 -21.24
C GLN A 35 -11.32 -32.08 -20.68
N ILE A 36 -11.39 -33.32 -20.23
CA ILE A 36 -12.64 -33.91 -19.75
C ILE A 36 -12.58 -34.28 -18.28
N LEU A 37 -11.58 -35.03 -17.84
CA LEU A 37 -11.53 -35.48 -16.44
C LEU A 37 -11.07 -34.39 -15.49
N ASP A 38 -10.09 -33.60 -15.88
CA ASP A 38 -9.51 -32.54 -15.06
C ASP A 38 -10.04 -31.13 -15.43
N ALA A 39 -10.96 -31.02 -16.40
CA ALA A 39 -11.47 -29.74 -16.91
C ALA A 39 -11.98 -28.82 -15.80
N SER A 40 -12.83 -29.36 -14.90
CA SER A 40 -13.36 -28.57 -13.78
C SER A 40 -12.29 -28.05 -12.82
N THR A 41 -11.23 -28.83 -12.60
CA THR A 41 -10.10 -28.42 -11.75
C THR A 41 -9.29 -27.29 -12.38
N TYR A 42 -9.08 -27.34 -13.69
CA TYR A 42 -8.38 -26.29 -14.41
C TYR A 42 -9.25 -25.04 -14.57
N GLU A 43 -10.55 -25.18 -14.76
CA GLU A 43 -11.51 -24.09 -14.79
C GLU A 43 -11.56 -23.37 -13.43
N GLU A 44 -11.63 -24.10 -12.32
CA GLU A 44 -11.57 -23.53 -10.97
C GLU A 44 -10.26 -22.79 -10.70
N LYS A 45 -9.12 -23.36 -11.11
CA LYS A 45 -7.81 -22.68 -11.02
C LYS A 45 -7.74 -21.42 -11.88
N ALA A 46 -8.27 -21.47 -13.10
CA ALA A 46 -8.34 -20.31 -13.98
C ALA A 46 -9.22 -19.21 -13.41
N LEU A 47 -10.38 -19.54 -12.84
CA LEU A 47 -11.27 -18.61 -12.16
C LEU A 47 -10.58 -17.98 -10.92
N LYS A 48 -9.94 -18.80 -10.09
CA LYS A 48 -9.18 -18.28 -8.93
C LYS A 48 -8.05 -17.32 -9.33
N ASN A 49 -7.42 -17.53 -10.47
CA ASN A 49 -6.37 -16.64 -10.98
C ASN A 49 -6.93 -15.33 -11.56
N ARG A 50 -8.22 -15.31 -11.96
CA ARG A 50 -8.90 -14.13 -12.52
C ARG A 50 -9.59 -13.29 -11.45
N ILE A 51 -9.84 -13.85 -10.26
CA ILE A 51 -10.49 -13.13 -9.16
C ILE A 51 -9.41 -12.52 -8.28
N ARG A 52 -9.44 -11.21 -8.14
CA ARG A 52 -8.66 -10.47 -7.15
C ARG A 52 -9.56 -9.97 -6.04
N THR A 53 -8.99 -9.94 -4.85
CA THR A 53 -9.64 -9.43 -3.66
C THR A 53 -8.97 -8.11 -3.29
N ASN A 54 -9.72 -7.02 -3.40
CA ASN A 54 -9.29 -5.70 -2.98
C ASN A 54 -9.89 -5.41 -1.59
N VAL A 55 -9.07 -4.95 -0.67
CA VAL A 55 -9.55 -4.52 0.64
C VAL A 55 -10.02 -3.06 0.57
N VAL A 56 -11.26 -2.82 0.95
CA VAL A 56 -11.84 -1.47 1.09
C VAL A 56 -11.66 -1.05 2.55
N LYS A 57 -10.71 -0.16 2.79
CA LYS A 57 -10.38 0.28 4.15
C LYS A 57 -11.55 1.03 4.79
N ALA A 58 -11.90 0.63 6.01
CA ALA A 58 -12.91 1.33 6.80
C ALA A 58 -12.43 2.72 7.21
N ALA A 59 -13.34 3.69 7.20
CA ALA A 59 -13.08 4.99 7.80
C ALA A 59 -12.99 4.83 9.32
N ARG A 60 -11.94 5.36 9.93
CA ARG A 60 -11.73 5.37 11.36
C ARG A 60 -12.79 6.26 12.04
N GLY A 61 -13.32 5.88 13.21
CA GLY A 61 -14.26 6.68 13.98
C GLY A 61 -13.67 8.05 14.36
N GLU A 62 -14.50 9.04 14.51
CA GLU A 62 -14.11 10.39 14.91
C GLU A 62 -14.07 10.53 16.43
N ILE A 63 -13.26 11.47 16.91
CA ILE A 63 -13.17 11.80 18.32
C ILE A 63 -13.71 13.21 18.52
N TYR A 64 -14.62 13.36 19.45
CA TYR A 64 -15.29 14.60 19.79
C TYR A 64 -15.04 14.98 21.24
N ASP A 65 -15.15 16.26 21.53
CA ASP A 65 -15.24 16.78 22.87
C ASP A 65 -16.65 16.55 23.49
N ARG A 66 -16.89 17.04 24.69
CA ARG A 66 -18.17 16.92 25.38
C ARG A 66 -19.34 17.64 24.68
N GLU A 67 -19.06 18.64 23.85
CA GLU A 67 -20.03 19.45 23.12
C GLU A 67 -20.22 19.02 21.67
N GLY A 68 -19.49 17.98 21.23
CA GLY A 68 -19.54 17.48 19.86
C GLY A 68 -18.60 18.24 18.92
N LYS A 69 -17.64 19.00 19.43
CA LYS A 69 -16.58 19.61 18.60
C LYS A 69 -15.54 18.56 18.22
N LEU A 70 -15.06 18.62 16.98
CA LEU A 70 -14.12 17.63 16.44
C LEU A 70 -12.72 17.80 17.03
N LEU A 71 -12.19 16.73 17.61
CA LEU A 71 -10.81 16.60 18.08
C LEU A 71 -9.94 15.75 17.11
N ALA A 72 -10.54 14.75 16.46
CA ALA A 72 -9.88 13.96 15.43
C ALA A 72 -10.88 13.47 14.39
N LYS A 73 -10.54 13.60 13.11
CA LYS A 73 -11.35 13.16 11.97
C LYS A 73 -10.49 12.49 10.90
N ASN A 74 -11.15 11.94 9.88
CA ASN A 74 -10.46 11.50 8.67
C ASN A 74 -10.58 12.58 7.61
N THR A 75 -9.54 12.70 6.80
CA THR A 75 -9.54 13.53 5.59
C THR A 75 -8.93 12.71 4.45
N THR A 76 -9.16 13.13 3.22
CA THR A 76 -8.52 12.51 2.06
C THR A 76 -7.07 12.95 1.99
N GLY A 77 -6.17 11.98 2.04
CA GLY A 77 -4.76 12.14 1.70
C GLY A 77 -4.48 11.55 0.32
N TYR A 78 -3.37 11.93 -0.28
CA TYR A 78 -2.89 11.42 -1.55
C TYR A 78 -1.53 10.76 -1.37
N GLN A 79 -1.36 9.61 -2.00
CA GLN A 79 -0.10 8.88 -1.96
C GLN A 79 0.30 8.45 -3.35
N LEU A 80 1.59 8.52 -3.65
CA LEU A 80 2.13 8.04 -4.91
C LEU A 80 2.59 6.60 -4.73
N VAL A 81 2.04 5.71 -5.55
CA VAL A 81 2.38 4.29 -5.58
C VAL A 81 3.02 3.93 -6.92
N HIS A 82 3.91 2.95 -6.87
CA HIS A 82 4.50 2.35 -8.07
C HIS A 82 4.13 0.88 -8.13
N TYR A 83 3.54 0.46 -9.25
CA TYR A 83 3.21 -0.92 -9.53
C TYR A 83 4.43 -1.59 -10.18
N ASP A 84 5.26 -2.24 -9.39
CA ASP A 84 6.36 -3.05 -9.93
C ASP A 84 6.15 -4.53 -9.58
N THR A 85 6.04 -5.34 -10.62
CA THR A 85 5.95 -6.80 -10.49
C THR A 85 7.30 -7.45 -10.27
N LYS A 86 8.39 -6.75 -10.54
CA LYS A 86 9.77 -7.27 -10.45
C LYS A 86 10.55 -6.51 -9.40
N ASN A 87 10.77 -7.17 -8.28
CA ASN A 87 11.60 -6.64 -7.19
C ASN A 87 12.98 -6.20 -7.69
N LEU A 88 13.40 -5.01 -7.27
CA LEU A 88 14.77 -4.56 -7.45
C LEU A 88 15.70 -5.33 -6.49
N SER A 89 16.75 -5.93 -7.03
CA SER A 89 17.80 -6.54 -6.21
C SER A 89 18.70 -5.47 -5.59
N SER A 90 19.43 -5.81 -4.52
CA SER A 90 20.38 -4.87 -3.91
C SER A 90 21.42 -4.35 -4.91
N SER A 91 21.83 -5.18 -5.89
CA SER A 91 22.75 -4.76 -6.93
C SER A 91 22.11 -3.80 -7.95
N GLU A 92 20.80 -3.90 -8.22
CA GLU A 92 20.06 -2.95 -9.06
C GLU A 92 19.88 -1.61 -8.35
N ILE A 93 19.57 -1.63 -7.05
CA ILE A 93 19.50 -0.41 -6.21
C ILE A 93 20.86 0.32 -6.20
N SER A 94 21.98 -0.42 -6.05
CA SER A 94 23.32 0.17 -6.10
C SER A 94 23.59 0.87 -7.44
N ILE A 95 23.21 0.24 -8.55
CA ILE A 95 23.36 0.85 -9.89
C ILE A 95 22.45 2.09 -10.01
N LEU A 96 21.21 2.05 -9.53
CA LEU A 96 20.32 3.23 -9.57
C LEU A 96 20.90 4.41 -8.79
N ARG A 97 21.53 4.18 -7.64
CA ARG A 97 22.23 5.23 -6.88
C ARG A 97 23.43 5.80 -7.65
N GLU A 98 24.15 4.96 -8.38
CA GLU A 98 25.29 5.38 -9.21
C GLU A 98 24.81 6.24 -10.39
N ILE A 99 23.74 5.85 -11.09
CA ILE A 99 23.31 6.50 -12.34
C ILE A 99 22.32 7.67 -12.13
N GLN A 100 21.81 7.90 -10.93
CA GLN A 100 20.77 8.90 -10.68
C GLN A 100 21.16 10.34 -11.11
N GLY A 101 22.43 10.71 -10.97
CA GLY A 101 22.98 12.03 -11.33
C GLY A 101 23.61 12.10 -12.74
N LEU A 102 23.62 11.00 -13.50
CA LEU A 102 24.24 10.95 -14.82
C LEU A 102 23.30 11.47 -15.92
N THR A 103 23.87 11.96 -17.02
CA THR A 103 23.09 12.24 -18.26
C THR A 103 22.62 10.94 -18.92
N ASP A 104 21.65 11.03 -19.83
CA ASP A 104 21.12 9.86 -20.52
C ASP A 104 22.20 9.14 -21.34
N GLU A 105 23.11 9.88 -21.98
CA GLU A 105 24.26 9.32 -22.70
C GLU A 105 25.22 8.56 -21.76
N GLN A 106 25.49 9.11 -20.59
CA GLN A 106 26.32 8.46 -19.56
C GLN A 106 25.66 7.20 -19.01
N ILE A 107 24.32 7.22 -18.83
CA ILE A 107 23.55 6.05 -18.40
C ILE A 107 23.65 4.94 -19.44
N GLU A 108 23.47 5.25 -20.72
CA GLU A 108 23.61 4.26 -21.80
C GLU A 108 25.00 3.63 -21.80
N LYS A 109 26.05 4.43 -21.67
CA LYS A 109 27.43 3.95 -21.57
C LYS A 109 27.66 3.06 -20.35
N ARG A 110 27.08 3.42 -19.20
CA ARG A 110 27.20 2.64 -17.94
C ARG A 110 26.47 1.29 -18.03
N LEU A 111 25.31 1.25 -18.68
CA LEU A 111 24.47 0.06 -18.81
C LEU A 111 24.85 -0.83 -19.99
N PHE A 112 25.82 -0.42 -20.83
CA PHE A 112 26.20 -1.15 -22.04
C PHE A 112 26.62 -2.61 -21.78
N ASN A 113 27.28 -2.88 -20.64
CA ASN A 113 27.76 -4.22 -20.28
C ASN A 113 26.73 -5.04 -19.49
N GLU A 114 25.54 -4.47 -19.19
CA GLU A 114 24.49 -5.20 -18.48
C GLU A 114 23.70 -6.09 -19.44
N LYS A 115 23.10 -7.17 -18.91
CA LYS A 115 22.17 -7.99 -19.70
C LYS A 115 21.02 -7.13 -20.22
N LYS A 116 20.62 -7.31 -21.48
CA LYS A 116 19.60 -6.47 -22.15
C LYS A 116 18.34 -6.25 -21.31
N SER A 117 17.73 -7.31 -20.78
CA SER A 117 16.51 -7.20 -19.96
C SER A 117 16.72 -6.45 -18.65
N ARG A 118 17.92 -6.52 -18.06
CA ARG A 118 18.28 -5.77 -16.85
C ARG A 118 18.52 -4.30 -17.16
N ALA A 119 19.21 -4.02 -18.24
CA ALA A 119 19.45 -2.65 -18.70
C ALA A 119 18.14 -1.92 -19.03
N GLU A 120 17.20 -2.58 -19.72
CA GLU A 120 15.87 -2.04 -20.02
C GLU A 120 15.10 -1.73 -18.74
N LYS A 121 15.09 -2.65 -17.76
CA LYS A 121 14.45 -2.44 -16.46
C LYS A 121 15.04 -1.24 -15.71
N LEU A 122 16.38 -1.12 -15.68
CA LEU A 122 17.05 0.00 -14.98
C LEU A 122 16.78 1.34 -15.67
N ARG A 123 16.77 1.40 -17.00
CA ARG A 123 16.41 2.61 -17.77
C ARG A 123 14.99 3.07 -17.44
N GLU A 124 14.04 2.16 -17.49
CA GLU A 124 12.65 2.46 -17.16
C GLU A 124 12.51 2.94 -15.73
N THR A 125 13.16 2.26 -14.79
CA THR A 125 13.10 2.63 -13.38
C THR A 125 13.68 4.01 -13.13
N ILE A 126 14.88 4.34 -13.67
CA ILE A 126 15.48 5.66 -13.46
C ILE A 126 14.69 6.77 -14.16
N PHE A 127 14.08 6.50 -15.31
CA PHE A 127 13.18 7.43 -15.98
C PHE A 127 11.98 7.75 -15.08
N ASN A 128 11.33 6.73 -14.51
CA ASN A 128 10.21 6.90 -13.61
C ASN A 128 10.61 7.66 -12.34
N ILE A 129 11.75 7.34 -11.75
CA ILE A 129 12.28 8.05 -10.56
C ILE A 129 12.48 9.54 -10.86
N ARG A 130 13.08 9.89 -11.99
CA ARG A 130 13.29 11.28 -12.41
C ARG A 130 11.97 11.99 -12.67
N LYS A 131 11.02 11.31 -13.32
CA LYS A 131 9.68 11.84 -13.57
C LYS A 131 8.95 12.14 -12.26
N ILE A 132 8.97 11.19 -11.31
CA ILE A 132 8.41 11.40 -9.97
C ILE A 132 9.11 12.59 -9.28
N SER A 133 10.45 12.62 -9.28
CA SER A 133 11.24 13.71 -8.67
C SER A 133 10.86 15.08 -9.24
N SER A 134 10.76 15.20 -10.56
CA SER A 134 10.42 16.48 -11.23
C SER A 134 9.01 16.96 -10.93
N LEU A 135 8.05 16.04 -10.76
CA LEU A 135 6.65 16.36 -10.49
C LEU A 135 6.39 16.69 -9.02
N THR A 136 7.11 16.01 -8.12
CA THR A 136 6.80 16.05 -6.68
C THR A 136 7.78 16.91 -5.89
N GLY A 137 8.96 17.22 -6.44
CA GLY A 137 10.04 17.94 -5.77
C GLY A 137 10.89 17.09 -4.81
N TYR A 138 10.54 15.81 -4.61
CA TYR A 138 11.37 14.90 -3.82
C TYR A 138 12.64 14.52 -4.56
N THR A 139 13.75 14.35 -3.85
CA THR A 139 15.03 13.97 -4.45
C THR A 139 14.99 12.53 -5.00
N THR A 140 15.77 12.29 -6.05
CA THR A 140 15.91 10.94 -6.63
C THR A 140 16.43 9.94 -5.59
N ASP A 141 17.34 10.34 -4.71
CA ASP A 141 17.87 9.50 -3.64
C ASP A 141 16.81 9.10 -2.61
N TYR A 142 15.93 10.04 -2.23
CA TYR A 142 14.78 9.74 -1.39
C TYR A 142 13.90 8.65 -2.03
N ILE A 143 13.56 8.81 -3.31
CA ILE A 143 12.70 7.87 -4.04
C ILE A 143 13.37 6.49 -4.12
N ILE A 144 14.67 6.42 -4.47
CA ILE A 144 15.44 5.15 -4.51
C ILE A 144 15.43 4.46 -3.14
N THR A 145 15.61 5.23 -2.07
CA THR A 145 15.55 4.71 -0.69
C THR A 145 14.19 4.13 -0.36
N ARG A 146 13.11 4.72 -0.89
CA ARG A 146 11.75 4.16 -0.74
C ARG A 146 11.59 2.82 -1.47
N PHE A 147 12.15 2.68 -2.66
CA PHE A 147 12.18 1.39 -3.37
C PHE A 147 12.98 0.30 -2.62
N GLU A 148 14.05 0.70 -1.93
CA GLU A 148 14.90 -0.22 -1.16
C GLU A 148 14.24 -0.70 0.14
N LYS A 149 13.67 0.24 0.92
CA LYS A 149 13.18 -0.01 2.29
C LYS A 149 11.78 -0.59 2.38
N GLN A 150 11.02 -0.65 1.28
CA GLN A 150 9.64 -1.12 1.35
C GLN A 150 9.54 -2.58 1.76
N PRO A 151 8.85 -2.90 2.87
CA PRO A 151 8.50 -4.27 3.16
C PRO A 151 7.58 -4.78 2.05
N ARG A 152 7.94 -5.89 1.46
CA ARG A 152 7.18 -6.53 0.39
C ARG A 152 5.96 -7.18 1.02
N THR A 153 4.79 -6.62 0.80
CA THR A 153 3.55 -7.21 1.23
C THR A 153 3.12 -8.26 0.20
N GLY A 154 2.97 -9.50 0.62
CA GLY A 154 2.79 -10.66 -0.26
C GLY A 154 1.55 -10.65 -1.15
N THR A 155 0.66 -9.68 -1.05
CA THR A 155 -0.58 -9.59 -1.84
C THR A 155 -0.69 -8.32 -2.69
N SER A 156 0.14 -7.30 -2.47
CA SER A 156 0.09 -6.05 -3.22
C SER A 156 1.42 -5.80 -3.94
N ASN A 157 1.39 -5.78 -5.26
CA ASN A 157 2.52 -5.37 -6.09
C ASN A 157 2.76 -3.85 -6.06
N LYS A 158 2.25 -3.15 -5.03
CA LYS A 158 2.34 -1.70 -4.89
C LYS A 158 3.50 -1.34 -3.97
N ILE A 159 4.37 -0.46 -4.45
CA ILE A 159 5.40 0.19 -3.63
C ILE A 159 4.89 1.59 -3.29
N LEU A 160 4.72 1.88 -2.02
CA LEU A 160 4.38 3.23 -1.55
C LEU A 160 5.62 4.11 -1.63
N VAL A 161 5.70 4.95 -2.66
CA VAL A 161 6.85 5.80 -2.94
C VAL A 161 6.80 7.09 -2.13
N ILE A 162 5.67 7.80 -2.19
CA ILE A 162 5.45 9.04 -1.44
C ILE A 162 4.15 8.92 -0.67
N GLU A 163 4.25 9.10 0.62
CA GLU A 163 3.14 9.17 1.55
C GLU A 163 2.78 10.65 1.75
N ASP A 164 1.49 10.94 1.85
CA ASP A 164 1.00 12.29 2.14
C ASP A 164 1.45 13.37 1.14
N LEU A 165 1.13 13.14 -0.13
CA LEU A 165 1.41 14.11 -1.19
C LEU A 165 0.44 15.31 -1.06
N ASP A 166 0.96 16.52 -1.20
CA ASP A 166 0.12 17.72 -1.25
C ASP A 166 -0.92 17.61 -2.38
N LYS A 167 -2.16 18.02 -2.09
CA LYS A 167 -3.27 17.91 -3.03
C LYS A 167 -2.98 18.59 -4.38
N SER A 168 -2.34 19.76 -4.36
CA SER A 168 -2.01 20.49 -5.58
C SER A 168 -0.98 19.77 -6.44
N ILE A 169 -0.01 19.13 -5.78
CA ILE A 169 1.01 18.30 -6.43
C ILE A 169 0.38 17.01 -6.95
N ALA A 170 -0.49 16.37 -6.15
CA ALA A 170 -1.21 15.16 -6.53
C ALA A 170 -2.04 15.36 -7.82
N LEU A 171 -2.84 16.43 -7.89
CA LEU A 171 -3.65 16.73 -9.05
C LEU A 171 -2.79 17.01 -10.30
N LYS A 172 -1.69 17.76 -10.17
CA LYS A 172 -0.74 17.98 -11.27
C LYS A 172 -0.05 16.69 -11.72
N ALA A 173 0.24 15.80 -10.77
CA ALA A 173 0.85 14.52 -11.07
C ALA A 173 -0.11 13.59 -11.79
N ILE A 174 -1.37 13.50 -11.38
CA ILE A 174 -2.42 12.73 -12.08
C ILE A 174 -2.53 13.14 -13.54
N GLU A 175 -2.52 14.45 -13.83
CA GLU A 175 -2.62 14.96 -15.20
C GLU A 175 -1.40 14.60 -16.07
N LYS A 176 -0.21 14.51 -15.46
CA LYS A 176 1.06 14.34 -16.18
C LYS A 176 1.62 12.93 -16.14
N LEU A 177 1.11 12.08 -15.24
CA LEU A 177 1.53 10.69 -15.13
C LEU A 177 0.74 9.86 -16.15
N ASP A 178 1.25 9.80 -17.36
CA ASP A 178 0.81 8.87 -18.40
C ASP A 178 1.72 7.62 -18.34
N ASN A 179 1.53 6.80 -17.28
CA ASN A 179 2.36 5.61 -17.08
C ASN A 179 1.60 4.59 -16.21
N ASP A 180 1.32 3.42 -16.76
CA ASP A 180 0.60 2.32 -16.12
C ASP A 180 1.24 1.80 -14.81
N LYS A 181 2.50 2.20 -14.53
CA LYS A 181 3.24 1.75 -13.35
C LYS A 181 3.24 2.73 -12.19
N ILE A 182 2.83 3.97 -12.40
CA ILE A 182 2.83 5.00 -11.36
C ILE A 182 1.40 5.54 -11.23
N ASP A 183 0.88 5.57 -10.01
CA ASP A 183 -0.47 6.03 -9.76
C ASP A 183 -0.53 6.89 -8.49
N ILE A 184 -1.53 7.77 -8.45
CA ILE A 184 -1.87 8.57 -7.27
C ILE A 184 -3.14 7.98 -6.67
N VAL A 185 -3.01 7.42 -5.48
CA VAL A 185 -4.10 6.75 -4.78
C VAL A 185 -4.56 7.60 -3.61
N GLU A 186 -5.85 7.78 -3.48
CA GLU A 186 -6.46 8.40 -2.30
C GLU A 186 -6.44 7.41 -1.12
N TYR A 187 -6.24 7.94 0.08
CA TYR A 187 -6.34 7.16 1.30
C TYR A 187 -6.93 7.97 2.45
N ASN A 188 -7.45 7.29 3.46
CA ASN A 188 -7.98 7.92 4.67
C ASN A 188 -6.83 8.38 5.58
N LYS A 189 -6.56 9.69 5.58
CA LYS A 189 -5.56 10.31 6.46
C LYS A 189 -6.22 10.74 7.76
N ARG A 190 -5.60 10.43 8.90
CA ARG A 190 -6.03 10.97 10.21
C ARG A 190 -5.62 12.44 10.32
N TYR A 191 -6.56 13.27 10.73
CA TYR A 191 -6.36 14.71 10.86
C TYR A 191 -6.90 15.21 12.21
N TYR A 192 -6.12 16.05 12.87
CA TYR A 192 -6.41 16.63 14.17
C TYR A 192 -6.60 18.14 13.97
N PRO A 193 -7.85 18.66 13.98
CA PRO A 193 -8.15 20.06 13.66
C PRO A 193 -7.42 21.07 14.53
N GLU A 194 -7.14 20.71 15.78
CA GLU A 194 -6.53 21.56 16.79
C GLU A 194 -5.03 21.28 16.98
N ASP A 195 -4.41 20.62 16.01
CA ASP A 195 -2.97 20.30 15.94
C ASP A 195 -2.39 19.68 17.23
N SER A 196 -2.07 20.52 18.23
CA SER A 196 -1.41 20.09 19.47
C SER A 196 -2.34 20.05 20.69
N ILE A 197 -3.50 20.69 20.62
CA ILE A 197 -4.42 20.81 21.76
C ILE A 197 -4.86 19.43 22.26
N ALA A 198 -4.69 19.18 23.55
CA ALA A 198 -4.97 17.90 24.21
C ALA A 198 -4.19 16.71 23.61
N SER A 199 -3.02 16.94 23.06
CA SER A 199 -2.22 15.91 22.35
C SER A 199 -1.94 14.69 23.21
N HIS A 200 -1.68 14.84 24.50
CA HIS A 200 -1.43 13.74 25.43
C HIS A 200 -2.67 12.89 25.72
N VAL A 201 -3.88 13.49 25.65
CA VAL A 201 -5.15 12.79 25.83
C VAL A 201 -5.55 12.06 24.57
N ILE A 202 -5.59 12.78 23.44
CA ILE A 202 -6.03 12.22 22.15
C ILE A 202 -5.05 11.14 21.69
N GLY A 203 -3.75 11.44 21.77
CA GLY A 203 -2.70 10.57 21.22
C GLY A 203 -2.64 10.65 19.70
N ASN A 204 -1.93 9.73 19.10
CA ASN A 204 -1.69 9.72 17.66
C ASN A 204 -1.78 8.32 17.05
N VAL A 205 -1.97 8.27 15.75
CA VAL A 205 -1.86 7.04 14.93
C VAL A 205 -0.55 7.02 14.17
N LYS A 206 -0.05 5.82 13.88
CA LYS A 206 1.06 5.58 12.95
C LYS A 206 0.82 4.26 12.20
N PRO A 207 1.51 4.02 11.08
CA PRO A 207 1.52 2.71 10.45
C PRO A 207 1.91 1.63 11.46
N ILE A 208 1.25 0.47 11.34
CA ILE A 208 1.55 -0.70 12.16
C ILE A 208 2.98 -1.17 11.90
N SER A 209 3.74 -1.51 12.94
CA SER A 209 5.05 -2.13 12.77
C SER A 209 4.93 -3.63 12.49
N ASN A 210 5.98 -4.25 11.95
CA ASN A 210 5.98 -5.69 11.72
C ASN A 210 5.72 -6.50 12.99
N GLU A 211 6.27 -6.08 14.12
CA GLU A 211 6.07 -6.75 15.41
C GLU A 211 4.63 -6.63 15.92
N GLU A 212 4.00 -5.47 15.72
CA GLU A 212 2.60 -5.25 16.06
C GLU A 212 1.69 -6.02 15.12
N TYR A 213 2.00 -6.05 13.83
CA TYR A 213 1.24 -6.82 12.84
C TYR A 213 1.23 -8.31 13.19
N GLU A 214 2.38 -8.91 13.51
CA GLU A 214 2.43 -10.32 13.91
C GLU A 214 1.54 -10.65 15.12
N LYS A 215 1.33 -9.69 16.03
CA LYS A 215 0.46 -9.84 17.20
C LYS A 215 -1.03 -9.57 16.92
N LEU A 216 -1.33 -8.86 15.83
CA LEU A 216 -2.67 -8.34 15.54
C LEU A 216 -3.29 -8.86 14.24
N LYS A 217 -2.55 -9.56 13.39
CA LYS A 217 -3.05 -10.12 12.12
C LYS A 217 -4.30 -10.98 12.28
N ASP A 218 -4.35 -11.81 13.33
CA ASP A 218 -5.50 -12.65 13.64
C ASP A 218 -6.71 -11.88 14.19
N LYS A 219 -6.52 -10.57 14.49
CA LYS A 219 -7.57 -9.64 14.92
C LYS A 219 -8.06 -8.74 13.79
N GLY A 220 -7.74 -9.08 12.53
CA GLY A 220 -8.19 -8.39 11.34
C GLY A 220 -7.43 -7.08 11.05
N TYR A 221 -6.18 -6.96 11.53
CA TYR A 221 -5.29 -5.88 11.11
C TYR A 221 -4.51 -6.29 9.88
N LEU A 222 -4.28 -5.32 9.00
CA LEU A 222 -3.45 -5.44 7.81
C LEU A 222 -2.08 -4.79 8.09
N ASN A 223 -1.08 -5.21 7.35
CA ASN A 223 0.29 -4.72 7.51
C ASN A 223 0.51 -3.26 7.10
N ASP A 224 -0.48 -2.66 6.45
CA ASP A 224 -0.52 -1.25 6.05
C ASP A 224 -1.60 -0.45 6.80
N ASP A 225 -2.14 -1.00 7.89
CA ASP A 225 -3.12 -0.31 8.73
C ASP A 225 -2.46 0.77 9.60
N LEU A 226 -3.24 1.82 9.87
CA LEU A 226 -2.92 2.79 10.91
C LEU A 226 -3.40 2.26 12.26
N ILE A 227 -2.54 2.31 13.27
CA ILE A 227 -2.84 1.88 14.65
C ILE A 227 -2.60 3.03 15.63
N GLY A 228 -3.46 3.14 16.63
CA GLY A 228 -3.27 4.08 17.73
C GLY A 228 -2.02 3.75 18.56
N LYS A 229 -1.12 4.71 18.72
CA LYS A 229 0.14 4.52 19.45
C LYS A 229 0.06 5.02 20.90
N LYS A 230 -0.69 6.06 21.15
CA LYS A 230 -0.85 6.70 22.47
C LYS A 230 -2.28 7.18 22.69
N GLY A 231 -2.62 7.55 23.92
CA GLY A 231 -3.85 8.20 24.29
C GLY A 231 -5.13 7.44 23.98
N VAL A 232 -6.20 8.16 23.72
CA VAL A 232 -7.52 7.65 23.33
C VAL A 232 -7.44 6.83 22.03
N GLU A 233 -6.64 7.27 21.06
CA GLU A 233 -6.41 6.56 19.80
C GLU A 233 -5.92 5.12 20.03
N LYS A 234 -5.05 4.90 21.01
CA LYS A 234 -4.55 3.57 21.38
C LYS A 234 -5.56 2.79 22.22
N GLN A 235 -6.11 3.43 23.23
CA GLN A 235 -6.99 2.76 24.19
C GLN A 235 -8.26 2.22 23.54
N TYR A 236 -8.81 2.96 22.58
CA TYR A 236 -10.04 2.62 21.86
C TYR A 236 -9.78 2.23 20.40
N ASP A 237 -8.55 1.81 20.07
CA ASP A 237 -8.17 1.50 18.69
C ASP A 237 -9.10 0.48 18.03
N LYS A 238 -9.48 -0.56 18.76
CA LYS A 238 -10.39 -1.62 18.29
C LYS A 238 -11.77 -1.08 17.92
N GLU A 239 -12.30 -0.18 18.70
CA GLU A 239 -13.62 0.43 18.52
C GLU A 239 -13.60 1.45 17.38
N ILE A 240 -12.52 2.25 17.33
CA ILE A 240 -12.37 3.34 16.36
C ILE A 240 -11.97 2.84 14.98
N LYS A 241 -11.22 1.74 14.87
CA LYS A 241 -10.68 1.23 13.60
C LYS A 241 -11.77 0.93 12.56
N GLY A 242 -12.90 0.38 12.98
CA GLY A 242 -13.93 -0.15 12.07
C GLY A 242 -13.60 -1.53 11.53
N GLN A 243 -14.38 -1.96 10.52
CA GLN A 243 -14.18 -3.24 9.86
C GLN A 243 -14.01 -3.02 8.36
N ASN A 244 -12.91 -3.48 7.81
CA ASN A 244 -12.62 -3.36 6.39
C ASN A 244 -13.64 -4.14 5.56
N GLY A 245 -14.03 -3.58 4.44
CA GLY A 245 -14.81 -4.25 3.40
C GLY A 245 -13.92 -5.06 2.47
N THR A 246 -14.55 -5.74 1.53
CA THR A 246 -13.86 -6.56 0.54
C THR A 246 -14.56 -6.46 -0.80
N GLU A 247 -13.84 -6.07 -1.81
CA GLU A 247 -14.29 -6.06 -3.20
C GLU A 247 -13.66 -7.24 -3.94
N TYR A 248 -14.47 -8.06 -4.56
CA TYR A 248 -14.05 -9.16 -5.42
C TYR A 248 -14.21 -8.75 -6.86
N VAL A 249 -13.09 -8.62 -7.58
CA VAL A 249 -13.07 -8.19 -8.98
C VAL A 249 -12.49 -9.28 -9.88
N GLU A 250 -13.05 -9.42 -11.07
CA GLU A 250 -12.46 -10.20 -12.14
C GLU A 250 -11.48 -9.34 -12.92
N VAL A 251 -10.28 -9.86 -13.14
CA VAL A 251 -9.22 -9.14 -13.86
C VAL A 251 -8.78 -9.91 -15.11
N ASP A 252 -8.30 -9.18 -16.11
CA ASP A 252 -7.66 -9.74 -17.29
C ASP A 252 -6.21 -10.20 -17.01
N VAL A 253 -5.51 -10.68 -18.04
CA VAL A 253 -4.11 -11.13 -17.96
C VAL A 253 -3.12 -9.98 -17.65
N HIS A 254 -3.54 -8.74 -17.85
CA HIS A 254 -2.75 -7.55 -17.55
C HIS A 254 -3.07 -6.97 -16.17
N GLY A 255 -4.14 -7.50 -15.52
CA GLY A 255 -4.58 -7.04 -14.21
C GLY A 255 -5.64 -5.94 -14.23
N ASN A 256 -6.19 -5.59 -15.41
CA ASN A 256 -7.27 -4.63 -15.53
C ASN A 256 -8.58 -5.24 -15.05
N ILE A 257 -9.40 -4.45 -14.35
CA ILE A 257 -10.70 -4.89 -13.85
C ILE A 257 -11.66 -5.02 -15.02
N ILE A 258 -12.18 -6.25 -15.22
CA ILE A 258 -13.20 -6.55 -16.22
C ILE A 258 -14.59 -6.36 -15.61
N LYS A 259 -14.79 -6.85 -14.39
CA LYS A 259 -16.09 -6.86 -13.72
C LYS A 259 -15.92 -6.92 -12.20
N GLU A 260 -16.80 -6.20 -11.49
CA GLU A 260 -17.03 -6.42 -10.05
C GLU A 260 -17.95 -7.64 -9.87
N ILE A 261 -17.50 -8.60 -9.04
CA ILE A 261 -18.24 -9.85 -8.78
C ILE A 261 -19.07 -9.69 -7.52
N LYS A 262 -18.47 -9.15 -6.45
CA LYS A 262 -19.09 -8.99 -5.14
C LYS A 262 -18.42 -7.87 -4.40
N ASN A 263 -19.24 -7.08 -3.70
CA ASN A 263 -18.76 -6.05 -2.79
C ASN A 263 -19.31 -6.31 -1.39
N VAL A 264 -18.43 -6.33 -0.41
CA VAL A 264 -18.76 -6.33 1.01
C VAL A 264 -18.34 -4.97 1.55
N GLU A 265 -19.31 -4.14 1.88
CA GLU A 265 -19.06 -2.77 2.35
C GLU A 265 -18.24 -2.76 3.65
N SER A 266 -17.39 -1.73 3.77
CA SER A 266 -16.67 -1.47 5.02
C SER A 266 -17.60 -0.86 6.06
N ILE A 267 -17.38 -1.20 7.33
CA ILE A 267 -18.14 -0.64 8.45
C ILE A 267 -17.24 0.38 9.15
N ARG A 268 -17.68 1.65 9.15
CA ARG A 268 -16.97 2.73 9.83
C ARG A 268 -16.78 2.43 11.31
N GLY A 269 -15.65 2.84 11.89
CA GLY A 269 -15.38 2.78 13.31
C GLY A 269 -16.35 3.65 14.14
N LYS A 270 -16.50 3.29 15.41
CA LYS A 270 -17.36 4.03 16.35
C LYS A 270 -16.75 5.38 16.71
N ASN A 271 -17.58 6.40 16.75
CA ASN A 271 -17.17 7.71 17.25
C ASN A 271 -17.02 7.67 18.79
N ILE A 272 -16.05 8.43 19.29
CA ILE A 272 -15.76 8.56 20.73
C ILE A 272 -16.05 10.00 21.16
N TYR A 273 -16.75 10.15 22.26
CA TYR A 273 -17.05 11.45 22.90
C TYR A 273 -16.29 11.51 24.22
N LEU A 274 -15.40 12.49 24.33
CA LEU A 274 -14.63 12.72 25.55
C LEU A 274 -15.38 13.63 26.49
N SER A 275 -15.03 13.61 27.77
CA SER A 275 -15.50 14.57 28.76
C SER A 275 -14.76 15.91 28.72
N ILE A 276 -13.71 16.01 27.91
CA ILE A 276 -12.91 17.22 27.68
C ILE A 276 -13.79 18.32 27.09
N ASP A 277 -13.65 19.54 27.58
CA ASP A 277 -14.19 20.76 27.05
C ASP A 277 -13.11 21.46 26.23
N LEU A 278 -13.29 21.53 24.93
CA LEU A 278 -12.26 22.02 24.00
C LEU A 278 -11.91 23.50 24.24
N GLU A 279 -12.93 24.36 24.57
CA GLU A 279 -12.68 25.77 24.79
C GLU A 279 -11.88 26.00 26.07
N LEU A 280 -12.28 25.28 27.15
CA LEU A 280 -11.53 25.33 28.39
C LEU A 280 -10.11 24.76 28.22
N GLN A 281 -9.97 23.71 27.44
CA GLN A 281 -8.65 23.11 27.10
C GLN A 281 -7.75 24.12 26.39
N LYS A 282 -8.26 24.83 25.38
CA LYS A 282 -7.54 25.90 24.67
C LYS A 282 -7.12 27.02 25.61
N TYR A 283 -8.06 27.53 26.38
CA TYR A 283 -7.80 28.60 27.35
C TYR A 283 -6.70 28.23 28.34
N MET A 284 -6.75 27.02 28.89
CA MET A 284 -5.76 26.55 29.85
C MET A 284 -4.40 26.28 29.19
N THR A 285 -4.37 25.76 27.92
CA THR A 285 -3.12 25.60 27.17
C THR A 285 -2.45 26.97 26.95
N GLU A 286 -3.20 27.98 26.57
CA GLU A 286 -2.69 29.36 26.39
C GLU A 286 -2.18 29.94 27.72
N ALA A 287 -2.91 29.78 28.82
CA ALA A 287 -2.49 30.20 30.15
C ALA A 287 -1.20 29.53 30.65
N PHE A 288 -0.88 28.33 30.14
CA PHE A 288 0.33 27.58 30.41
C PHE A 288 1.47 27.88 29.41
N SER A 289 1.22 28.73 28.44
CA SER A 289 2.25 29.05 27.40
C SER A 289 3.55 29.52 28.06
N GLY A 290 4.68 28.97 27.56
CA GLY A 290 6.01 29.28 28.07
C GLY A 290 6.36 28.62 29.43
N ARG A 291 5.51 27.74 29.97
CA ARG A 291 5.76 27.00 31.21
C ARG A 291 5.65 25.50 30.96
N SER A 292 6.54 24.73 31.56
CA SER A 292 6.40 23.26 31.58
C SER A 292 5.61 22.81 32.80
N GLY A 293 4.63 21.94 32.60
CA GLY A 293 3.82 21.44 33.71
C GLY A 293 2.51 20.79 33.28
N VAL A 294 1.73 20.40 34.25
CA VAL A 294 0.45 19.72 34.05
C VAL A 294 -0.66 20.47 34.81
N PHE A 295 -1.81 20.64 34.16
CA PHE A 295 -3.03 21.13 34.78
C PHE A 295 -4.18 20.17 34.48
N ILE A 296 -4.92 19.78 35.52
CA ILE A 296 -6.07 18.88 35.39
C ILE A 296 -7.23 19.49 36.18
N ALA A 297 -8.40 19.64 35.53
CA ALA A 297 -9.64 19.97 36.20
C ALA A 297 -10.64 18.81 36.06
N LEU A 298 -11.24 18.45 37.18
CA LEU A 298 -12.24 17.40 37.28
C LEU A 298 -13.58 17.95 37.76
N GLU A 299 -14.66 17.41 37.27
CA GLU A 299 -15.99 17.63 37.79
C GLU A 299 -16.15 16.91 39.14
N ALA A 300 -16.33 17.66 40.22
CA ALA A 300 -16.28 17.11 41.57
C ALA A 300 -17.32 16.00 41.86
N LYS A 301 -18.49 16.06 41.21
CA LYS A 301 -19.57 15.08 41.41
C LYS A 301 -19.36 13.76 40.64
N THR A 302 -18.76 13.81 39.46
CA THR A 302 -18.69 12.66 38.56
C THR A 302 -17.27 12.11 38.38
N GLY A 303 -16.24 12.89 38.76
CA GLY A 303 -14.85 12.58 38.50
C GLY A 303 -14.43 12.70 37.03
N LYS A 304 -15.32 13.22 36.17
CA LYS A 304 -14.99 13.41 34.75
C LYS A 304 -13.92 14.47 34.59
N ILE A 305 -12.91 14.20 33.76
CA ILE A 305 -11.87 15.15 33.41
C ILE A 305 -12.44 16.14 32.39
N ILE A 306 -12.48 17.43 32.75
CA ILE A 306 -13.01 18.50 31.89
C ILE A 306 -11.89 19.10 31.03
N THR A 307 -10.68 19.23 31.59
CA THR A 307 -9.50 19.67 30.88
C THR A 307 -8.26 18.96 31.43
N PHE A 308 -7.34 18.63 30.56
CA PHE A 308 -6.06 18.02 30.88
C PHE A 308 -4.97 18.59 29.98
N VAL A 309 -4.26 19.60 30.46
CA VAL A 309 -3.13 20.24 29.81
C VAL A 309 -1.85 19.59 30.32
N SER A 310 -0.96 19.25 29.40
CA SER A 310 0.42 18.84 29.69
C SER A 310 1.34 19.56 28.71
N ASN A 311 2.01 20.60 29.19
CA ASN A 311 2.86 21.45 28.34
C ASN A 311 4.36 21.11 28.54
N PRO A 312 5.16 21.01 27.47
CA PRO A 312 4.82 21.31 26.08
C PRO A 312 3.91 20.27 25.41
N GLU A 313 2.96 20.75 24.62
CA GLU A 313 2.11 19.93 23.76
C GLU A 313 2.84 19.61 22.46
N ILE A 314 2.43 18.52 21.78
CA ILE A 314 3.08 18.03 20.56
C ILE A 314 2.09 18.07 19.42
N ASN A 315 2.48 18.59 18.26
CA ASN A 315 1.62 18.60 17.07
C ASN A 315 1.33 17.17 16.60
N LEU A 316 0.05 16.77 16.71
CA LEU A 316 -0.41 15.41 16.38
C LEU A 316 -0.39 15.14 14.88
N ASN A 317 -0.61 16.15 14.04
CA ASN A 317 -0.55 16.01 12.60
C ASN A 317 0.87 15.72 12.14
N LEU A 318 1.88 16.35 12.75
CA LEU A 318 3.29 16.02 12.51
C LEU A 318 3.61 14.60 12.99
N LEU A 319 3.19 14.22 14.20
CA LEU A 319 3.44 12.86 14.72
C LEU A 319 2.79 11.76 13.90
N SER A 320 1.63 12.02 13.30
CA SER A 320 0.87 11.05 12.50
C SER A 320 1.33 10.98 11.04
N SER A 321 2.11 11.96 10.58
CA SER A 321 2.81 11.90 9.32
C SER A 321 4.18 11.21 9.47
N ARG A 322 4.78 10.78 8.37
CA ARG A 322 6.19 10.36 8.36
C ARG A 322 7.06 11.61 8.40
N ILE A 323 7.58 11.90 9.58
CA ILE A 323 8.52 13.02 9.78
C ILE A 323 9.86 12.58 9.18
N PRO A 324 10.47 13.34 8.25
CA PRO A 324 11.86 13.15 7.85
C PRO A 324 12.79 13.22 9.07
N ASP A 325 13.84 12.39 9.09
CA ASP A 325 14.77 12.30 10.22
C ASP A 325 15.36 13.67 10.63
N ALA A 326 15.52 14.58 9.66
CA ALA A 326 15.99 15.95 9.92
C ALA A 326 15.00 16.77 10.78
N GLN A 327 13.70 16.67 10.51
CA GLN A 327 12.66 17.36 11.29
C GLN A 327 12.40 16.67 12.64
N TRP A 328 12.64 15.37 12.74
CA TRP A 328 12.52 14.66 14.00
C TRP A 328 13.50 15.18 15.05
N ASN A 329 14.75 15.45 14.64
CA ASN A 329 15.79 15.97 15.53
C ASN A 329 15.52 17.40 16.03
N GLU A 330 14.65 18.17 15.37
CA GLU A 330 14.23 19.49 15.82
C GLU A 330 13.02 19.43 16.81
N LEU A 331 12.32 18.28 16.85
CA LEU A 331 11.13 18.08 17.68
C LEU A 331 11.43 17.37 19.01
N VAL A 332 12.60 16.76 19.14
CA VAL A 332 13.08 16.04 20.33
C VAL A 332 14.21 16.80 20.99
#